data_8f7f21f3de3e0b52d6e67ad1299b01f7
#
_entry.id   8f7f21f3de3e0b52d6e67ad1299b01f7
#
_cell.length_a   1.000
_cell.length_b   1.000
_cell.length_c   1.000
_cell.angle_alpha   90.00
_cell.angle_beta   90.00
_cell.angle_gamma   90.00
#
_symmetry.space_group_name_H-M   'P 1'
#
loop_
_entity.id
_entity.type
_entity.pdbx_description
1 polymer ?
#
loop_
_entity_poly.entity_id
_entity_poly.type
_entity_poly.pdbx_seq_one_letter_code
_entity_poly.pdbx_strand_id
1 'polypeptide(L)'
;YWFVLESPGSKKEKAFCPKANTVFIAGEPPTIKTYKKEFLHQFAAVISSDINIDHPHPVFQQSGLPWHVGRRQRNHINIEFTKDYDELKRMTSIPKTKLLSVVTSSKIMTEGHRKRFEFAKRLKTHFGDKIDLFGRGLNEIEDKWDALADYRYHVAIENSEVNHYWTEKLADAFL
;
A
#
# COMPACT_ATOMS: atom_id res chain seq x y z
N TYR A 1 6.67 19.72 14.09
CA TYR A 1 5.48 18.88 13.89
C TYR A 1 5.88 17.41 13.98
N TRP A 2 4.97 16.59 14.54
CA TRP A 2 5.11 15.14 14.59
C TRP A 2 3.99 14.50 13.79
N PHE A 3 4.38 13.64 12.86
CA PHE A 3 3.46 12.80 12.08
C PHE A 3 3.65 11.36 12.50
N VAL A 4 2.59 10.72 12.93
CA VAL A 4 2.59 9.29 13.30
C VAL A 4 1.78 8.54 12.25
N LEU A 5 2.46 7.69 11.50
CA LEU A 5 1.84 6.83 10.48
C LEU A 5 1.53 5.46 11.10
N GLU A 6 0.29 5.07 11.12
CA GLU A 6 -0.27 3.77 11.56
C GLU A 6 -0.06 3.44 13.04
N SER A 7 1.16 3.48 13.52
CA SER A 7 1.49 3.22 14.93
C SER A 7 2.89 3.75 15.23
N PRO A 8 3.15 4.13 16.47
CA PRO A 8 4.53 4.34 16.90
C PRO A 8 5.32 3.03 16.77
N GLY A 9 6.62 3.14 16.57
CA GLY A 9 7.51 1.98 16.43
C GLY A 9 7.56 1.05 17.66
N SER A 10 7.09 1.54 18.80
CA SER A 10 6.97 0.82 20.07
C SER A 10 5.56 0.93 20.65
N LYS A 11 5.27 0.14 21.71
CA LYS A 11 3.98 0.22 22.43
C LYS A 11 3.72 1.60 23.06
N LYS A 12 4.77 2.35 23.36
CA LYS A 12 4.72 3.71 23.91
C LYS A 12 5.89 4.50 23.34
N GLU A 13 5.58 5.60 22.71
CA GLU A 13 6.55 6.63 22.32
C GLU A 13 6.30 7.87 23.16
N LYS A 14 7.37 8.59 23.50
CA LYS A 14 7.29 9.88 24.17
C LYS A 14 7.90 10.92 23.25
N ALA A 15 7.12 11.93 22.90
CA ALA A 15 7.59 13.08 22.15
C ALA A 15 7.48 14.33 23.02
N PHE A 16 8.52 15.14 23.05
CA PHE A 16 8.44 16.49 23.63
C PHE A 16 7.95 17.44 22.56
N CYS A 17 6.63 17.49 22.41
CA CYS A 17 5.96 18.25 21.38
C CYS A 17 4.59 18.74 21.89
N PRO A 18 4.21 20.00 21.67
CA PRO A 18 2.85 20.45 21.92
C PRO A 18 1.84 19.60 21.15
N LYS A 19 0.74 19.23 21.77
CA LYS A 19 -0.33 18.46 21.11
C LYS A 19 -0.76 19.10 19.78
N ALA A 20 -0.83 20.44 19.73
CA ALA A 20 -1.20 21.20 18.53
C ALA A 20 -0.33 20.92 17.29
N ASN A 21 0.86 20.35 17.49
CA ASN A 21 1.81 20.04 16.44
C ASN A 21 1.86 18.54 16.11
N THR A 22 0.84 17.77 16.49
CA THR A 22 0.80 16.32 16.27
C THR A 22 -0.30 15.94 15.30
N VAL A 23 0.01 15.06 14.34
CA VAL A 23 -0.93 14.54 13.35
C VAL A 23 -0.80 13.02 13.31
N PHE A 24 -1.92 12.32 13.38
CA PHE A 24 -1.99 10.89 13.12
C PHE A 24 -2.46 10.63 11.68
N ILE A 25 -1.85 9.67 11.01
CA ILE A 25 -2.20 9.24 9.66
C ILE A 25 -2.61 7.76 9.73
N ALA A 26 -3.89 7.49 9.50
CA ALA A 26 -4.44 6.15 9.41
C ALA A 26 -4.17 5.60 8.01
N GLY A 27 -3.23 4.68 7.87
CA GLY A 27 -2.87 4.07 6.57
C GLY A 27 -3.80 2.93 6.15
N GLU A 28 -4.37 2.20 7.12
CA GLU A 28 -5.29 1.10 6.85
C GLU A 28 -6.75 1.57 6.79
N PRO A 29 -7.58 0.96 5.92
CA PRO A 29 -9.00 1.29 5.83
C PRO A 29 -9.77 0.70 7.02
N PRO A 30 -10.98 1.20 7.33
CA PRO A 30 -11.78 0.74 8.48
C PRO A 30 -12.18 -0.74 8.40
N THR A 31 -12.16 -1.34 7.21
CA THR A 31 -12.38 -2.78 7.00
C THR A 31 -11.24 -3.65 7.50
N ILE A 32 -10.06 -3.08 7.70
CA ILE A 32 -8.84 -3.76 8.16
C ILE A 32 -8.50 -3.40 9.60
N LYS A 33 -8.59 -2.10 9.95
CA LYS A 33 -8.17 -1.61 11.26
C LYS A 33 -9.04 -0.46 11.74
N THR A 34 -9.41 -0.53 13.01
CA THR A 34 -10.07 0.56 13.72
C THR A 34 -9.18 1.05 14.84
N TYR A 35 -9.34 2.31 15.20
CA TYR A 35 -8.52 2.97 16.23
C TYR A 35 -9.41 3.37 17.40
N LYS A 36 -8.89 3.20 18.61
CA LYS A 36 -9.59 3.63 19.82
C LYS A 36 -9.63 5.16 19.89
N LYS A 37 -10.75 5.70 20.31
CA LYS A 37 -10.97 7.14 20.51
C LYS A 37 -9.89 7.77 21.37
N GLU A 38 -9.55 7.14 22.50
CA GLU A 38 -8.54 7.63 23.44
C GLU A 38 -7.15 7.73 22.80
N PHE A 39 -6.85 6.86 21.83
CA PHE A 39 -5.62 6.95 21.06
C PHE A 39 -5.66 8.11 20.07
N LEU A 40 -6.73 8.23 19.31
CA LEU A 40 -6.87 9.29 18.31
C LEU A 40 -6.88 10.67 18.93
N HIS A 41 -7.55 10.84 20.05
CA HIS A 41 -7.68 12.12 20.76
C HIS A 41 -6.37 12.64 21.38
N GLN A 42 -5.27 11.89 21.29
CA GLN A 42 -3.94 12.39 21.66
C GLN A 42 -3.37 13.35 20.60
N PHE A 43 -3.88 13.29 19.37
CA PHE A 43 -3.39 14.09 18.24
C PHE A 43 -4.24 15.36 18.06
N ALA A 44 -3.66 16.38 17.41
CA ALA A 44 -4.39 17.61 17.04
C ALA A 44 -5.29 17.37 15.84
N ALA A 45 -4.85 16.55 14.90
CA ALA A 45 -5.62 16.18 13.71
C ALA A 45 -5.38 14.70 13.34
N VAL A 46 -6.33 14.13 12.64
CA VAL A 46 -6.25 12.75 12.11
C VAL A 46 -6.57 12.76 10.63
N ILE A 47 -5.64 12.25 9.82
CA ILE A 47 -5.85 12.01 8.39
C ILE A 47 -6.33 10.57 8.22
N SER A 48 -7.46 10.36 7.55
CA SER A 48 -8.06 9.03 7.37
C SER A 48 -8.94 8.98 6.13
N SER A 49 -9.05 7.80 5.55
CA SER A 49 -10.09 7.45 4.57
C SER A 49 -11.42 7.04 5.23
N ASP A 50 -11.43 6.81 6.55
CA ASP A 50 -12.63 6.45 7.30
C ASP A 50 -13.45 7.70 7.65
N ILE A 51 -14.60 7.86 6.99
CA ILE A 51 -15.51 8.99 7.24
C ILE A 51 -16.19 8.93 8.62
N ASN A 52 -16.13 7.80 9.31
CA ASN A 52 -16.72 7.61 10.64
C ASN A 52 -15.68 7.67 11.77
N ILE A 53 -14.45 8.10 11.46
CA ILE A 53 -13.40 8.16 12.48
C ILE A 53 -13.76 9.16 13.60
N ASP A 54 -13.72 8.70 14.83
CA ASP A 54 -14.11 9.51 16.00
C ASP A 54 -12.96 10.45 16.41
N HIS A 55 -12.92 11.62 15.79
CA HIS A 55 -11.98 12.68 16.13
C HIS A 55 -12.60 14.06 15.91
N PRO A 56 -12.34 15.09 16.76
CA PRO A 56 -12.89 16.44 16.60
C PRO A 56 -12.38 17.17 15.35
N HIS A 57 -11.20 16.81 14.84
CA HIS A 57 -10.59 17.43 13.65
C HIS A 57 -10.13 16.35 12.66
N PRO A 58 -11.05 15.60 12.02
CA PRO A 58 -10.70 14.63 11.00
C PRO A 58 -10.40 15.33 9.67
N VAL A 59 -9.43 14.83 8.96
CA VAL A 59 -9.11 15.21 7.57
C VAL A 59 -9.33 14.00 6.69
N PHE A 60 -10.39 14.03 5.89
CA PHE A 60 -10.74 12.91 5.00
C PHE A 60 -9.93 13.01 3.73
N GLN A 61 -8.85 12.24 3.70
CA GLN A 61 -7.89 12.23 2.62
C GLN A 61 -7.22 10.85 2.51
N GLN A 62 -6.57 10.67 1.37
CA GLN A 62 -5.67 9.56 1.14
C GLN A 62 -4.45 9.64 2.08
N SER A 63 -3.99 8.49 2.55
CA SER A 63 -3.02 8.38 3.65
C SER A 63 -1.56 8.66 3.26
N GLY A 64 -1.23 8.89 1.98
CA GLY A 64 0.13 9.17 1.54
C GLY A 64 1.09 7.99 1.78
N LEU A 65 0.62 6.75 1.60
CA LEU A 65 1.45 5.57 1.79
C LEU A 65 2.61 5.53 0.77
N PRO A 66 3.81 5.13 1.20
CA PRO A 66 4.95 5.06 0.32
C PRO A 66 4.77 3.96 -0.73
N TRP A 67 5.32 4.17 -1.93
CA TRP A 67 5.44 3.11 -2.94
C TRP A 67 6.41 2.01 -2.49
N HIS A 68 6.33 0.85 -3.13
CA HIS A 68 7.16 -0.31 -2.81
C HIS A 68 8.11 -0.74 -3.94
N VAL A 69 7.99 -0.17 -5.12
CA VAL A 69 8.96 -0.36 -6.22
C VAL A 69 10.35 0.12 -5.79
N GLY A 70 11.37 -0.67 -6.08
CA GLY A 70 12.73 -0.38 -5.64
C GLY A 70 12.98 -0.64 -4.16
N ARG A 71 12.02 -1.27 -3.47
CA ARG A 71 12.14 -1.73 -2.10
C ARG A 71 12.23 -3.24 -2.08
N ARG A 72 13.44 -3.76 -2.16
CA ARG A 72 13.69 -5.20 -2.07
C ARG A 72 13.58 -5.67 -0.62
N GLN A 73 12.78 -6.70 -0.39
CA GLN A 73 12.59 -7.27 0.93
C GLN A 73 13.01 -8.73 0.95
N ARG A 74 14.19 -9.00 1.52
CA ARG A 74 14.69 -10.36 1.73
C ARG A 74 14.25 -10.87 3.09
N ASN A 75 13.68 -12.08 3.12
CA ASN A 75 13.29 -12.78 4.35
C ASN A 75 12.40 -11.96 5.30
N HIS A 76 11.63 -11.01 4.80
CA HIS A 76 10.74 -10.11 5.54
C HIS A 76 11.41 -9.22 6.61
N ILE A 77 12.72 -9.22 6.73
CA ILE A 77 13.46 -8.53 7.79
C ILE A 77 14.37 -7.44 7.21
N ASN A 78 15.11 -7.76 6.15
CA ASN A 78 16.04 -6.83 5.56
C ASN A 78 15.41 -6.09 4.40
N ILE A 79 15.39 -4.76 4.46
CA ILE A 79 14.93 -3.88 3.39
C ILE A 79 16.16 -3.24 2.77
N GLU A 80 16.30 -3.42 1.46
CA GLU A 80 17.30 -2.77 0.62
C GLU A 80 16.57 -1.86 -0.37
N PHE A 81 16.97 -0.61 -0.47
CA PHE A 81 16.46 0.29 -1.50
C PHE A 81 17.32 0.16 -2.75
N THR A 82 16.75 -0.37 -3.82
CA THR A 82 17.43 -0.66 -5.09
C THR A 82 17.24 0.45 -6.11
N LYS A 83 16.22 1.30 -5.93
CA LYS A 83 15.91 2.47 -6.75
C LYS A 83 15.30 3.56 -5.91
N ASP A 84 15.70 4.79 -6.18
CA ASP A 84 15.08 5.97 -5.61
C ASP A 84 14.12 6.66 -6.58
N TYR A 85 13.44 7.70 -6.11
CA TYR A 85 12.48 8.46 -6.91
C TYR A 85 13.13 9.12 -8.13
N ASP A 86 14.32 9.66 -7.98
CA ASP A 86 15.01 10.37 -9.07
C ASP A 86 15.50 9.41 -10.14
N GLU A 87 15.90 8.19 -9.76
CA GLU A 87 16.21 7.12 -10.71
C GLU A 87 14.98 6.71 -11.50
N LEU A 88 13.85 6.43 -10.83
CA LEU A 88 12.58 6.05 -11.47
C LEU A 88 12.09 7.16 -12.41
N LYS A 89 12.13 8.41 -11.97
CA LYS A 89 11.71 9.57 -12.76
C LYS A 89 12.55 9.79 -14.02
N ARG A 90 13.83 9.43 -13.99
CA ARG A 90 14.74 9.57 -15.14
C ARG A 90 14.56 8.47 -16.19
N MET A 91 13.86 7.39 -15.84
CA MET A 91 13.61 6.28 -16.76
C MET A 91 12.58 6.68 -17.82
N THR A 92 13.04 6.98 -19.03
CA THR A 92 12.18 7.45 -20.12
C THR A 92 11.63 6.31 -20.99
N SER A 93 12.28 5.17 -21.02
CA SER A 93 11.87 3.99 -21.81
C SER A 93 12.41 2.72 -21.22
N ILE A 94 11.51 1.80 -20.93
CA ILE A 94 11.82 0.43 -20.51
C ILE A 94 11.22 -0.52 -21.53
N PRO A 95 12.01 -1.41 -22.16
CA PRO A 95 11.50 -2.38 -23.10
C PRO A 95 10.42 -3.26 -22.45
N LYS A 96 9.24 -3.34 -23.08
CA LYS A 96 8.12 -4.13 -22.60
C LYS A 96 8.01 -5.44 -23.39
N THR A 97 8.50 -6.52 -22.83
CA THR A 97 8.55 -7.85 -23.48
C THR A 97 7.37 -8.74 -23.14
N LYS A 98 6.65 -8.42 -22.07
CA LYS A 98 5.50 -9.16 -21.56
C LYS A 98 4.22 -8.34 -21.59
N LEU A 99 3.06 -9.01 -21.58
CA LEU A 99 1.79 -8.32 -21.75
C LEU A 99 1.26 -7.78 -20.42
N LEU A 100 1.01 -8.64 -19.44
CA LEU A 100 0.20 -8.29 -18.29
C LEU A 100 0.75 -8.91 -17.00
N SER A 101 0.76 -8.13 -15.92
CA SER A 101 1.09 -8.61 -14.59
C SER A 101 0.06 -8.19 -13.55
N VAL A 102 0.00 -8.96 -12.48
CA VAL A 102 -0.77 -8.65 -11.26
C VAL A 102 0.09 -8.99 -10.04
N VAL A 103 0.21 -8.07 -9.10
CA VAL A 103 0.77 -8.37 -7.78
C VAL A 103 -0.35 -8.53 -6.77
N THR A 104 -0.49 -9.73 -6.24
CA THR A 104 -1.49 -10.07 -5.22
C THR A 104 -0.93 -11.11 -4.26
N SER A 105 -1.67 -11.45 -3.23
CA SER A 105 -1.33 -12.55 -2.33
C SER A 105 -2.49 -13.52 -2.19
N SER A 106 -2.21 -14.75 -1.83
CA SER A 106 -3.23 -15.76 -1.52
C SER A 106 -3.98 -15.51 -0.20
N LYS A 107 -3.70 -14.39 0.50
CA LYS A 107 -4.42 -14.02 1.74
C LYS A 107 -5.89 -13.76 1.46
N ILE A 108 -6.76 -14.31 2.32
CA ILE A 108 -8.23 -14.22 2.24
C ILE A 108 -8.85 -13.76 3.56
N MET A 109 -8.17 -12.86 4.27
CA MET A 109 -8.58 -12.41 5.63
C MET A 109 -9.89 -11.60 5.64
N THR A 110 -10.19 -10.90 4.57
CA THR A 110 -11.40 -10.09 4.42
C THR A 110 -12.08 -10.41 3.09
N GLU A 111 -13.32 -9.96 2.95
CA GLU A 111 -14.08 -10.08 1.70
C GLU A 111 -13.35 -9.42 0.51
N GLY A 112 -12.74 -8.24 0.73
CA GLY A 112 -11.95 -7.56 -0.28
C GLY A 112 -10.72 -8.38 -0.72
N HIS A 113 -10.03 -9.03 0.22
CA HIS A 113 -8.93 -9.95 -0.12
C HIS A 113 -9.41 -11.12 -0.96
N ARG A 114 -10.54 -11.72 -0.60
CA ARG A 114 -11.14 -12.84 -1.34
C ARG A 114 -11.51 -12.42 -2.76
N LYS A 115 -12.25 -11.32 -2.92
CA LYS A 115 -12.67 -10.79 -4.23
C LYS A 115 -11.47 -10.50 -5.13
N ARG A 116 -10.43 -9.85 -4.59
CA ARG A 116 -9.19 -9.56 -5.32
C ARG A 116 -8.51 -10.83 -5.83
N PHE A 117 -8.36 -11.83 -4.97
CA PHE A 117 -7.71 -13.08 -5.35
C PHE A 117 -8.51 -13.86 -6.39
N GLU A 118 -9.83 -13.94 -6.24
CA GLU A 118 -10.72 -14.56 -7.23
C GLU A 118 -10.68 -13.84 -8.57
N PHE A 119 -10.63 -12.51 -8.56
CA PHE A 119 -10.49 -11.73 -9.78
C PHE A 119 -9.15 -12.01 -10.49
N ALA A 120 -8.04 -12.07 -9.75
CA ALA A 120 -6.73 -12.42 -10.32
C ALA A 120 -6.74 -13.83 -10.95
N LYS A 121 -7.40 -14.81 -10.32
CA LYS A 121 -7.57 -16.16 -10.91
C LYS A 121 -8.38 -16.13 -12.21
N ARG A 122 -9.46 -15.35 -12.26
CA ARG A 122 -10.26 -15.19 -13.49
C ARG A 122 -9.43 -14.55 -14.61
N LEU A 123 -8.61 -13.55 -14.29
CA LEU A 123 -7.69 -12.97 -15.26
C LEU A 123 -6.70 -14.03 -15.79
N LYS A 124 -6.14 -14.87 -14.92
CA LYS A 124 -5.24 -15.96 -15.34
C LYS A 124 -5.94 -16.95 -16.25
N THR A 125 -7.17 -17.32 -15.94
CA THR A 125 -7.99 -18.20 -16.80
C THR A 125 -8.25 -17.57 -18.17
N HIS A 126 -8.53 -16.26 -18.22
CA HIS A 126 -8.85 -15.56 -19.47
C HIS A 126 -7.62 -15.30 -20.35
N PHE A 127 -6.53 -14.83 -19.76
CA PHE A 127 -5.33 -14.43 -20.49
C PHE A 127 -4.30 -15.55 -20.68
N GLY A 128 -4.44 -16.70 -19.97
CA GLY A 128 -3.54 -17.85 -20.08
C GLY A 128 -2.09 -17.45 -19.76
N ASP A 129 -1.19 -17.75 -20.68
CA ASP A 129 0.25 -17.48 -20.53
C ASP A 129 0.64 -16.01 -20.78
N LYS A 130 -0.32 -15.17 -21.18
CA LYS A 130 -0.08 -13.74 -21.39
C LYS A 130 -0.11 -12.92 -20.12
N ILE A 131 -0.46 -13.51 -18.98
CA ILE A 131 -0.48 -12.88 -17.68
C ILE A 131 0.35 -13.64 -16.65
N ASP A 132 1.14 -12.90 -15.88
CA ASP A 132 1.87 -13.42 -14.73
C ASP A 132 1.25 -12.88 -13.43
N LEU A 133 1.06 -13.80 -12.47
CA LEU A 133 0.59 -13.49 -11.12
C LEU A 133 1.76 -13.59 -10.15
N PHE A 134 2.01 -12.50 -9.43
CA PHE A 134 3.09 -12.38 -8.46
C PHE A 134 2.57 -12.16 -7.04
N GLY A 135 3.40 -12.50 -6.06
CA GLY A 135 3.21 -12.23 -4.66
C GLY A 135 3.16 -13.47 -3.77
N ARG A 136 2.97 -13.25 -2.49
CA ARG A 136 3.05 -14.31 -1.48
C ARG A 136 2.05 -15.43 -1.73
N GLY A 137 2.56 -16.66 -1.77
CA GLY A 137 1.77 -17.87 -2.05
C GLY A 137 1.42 -18.05 -3.53
N LEU A 138 2.06 -17.29 -4.40
CA LEU A 138 2.03 -17.39 -5.86
C LEU A 138 3.49 -17.41 -6.35
N ASN A 139 3.80 -16.67 -7.41
CA ASN A 139 5.17 -16.42 -7.83
C ASN A 139 5.77 -15.30 -6.98
N GLU A 140 6.57 -15.64 -5.98
CA GLU A 140 7.13 -14.68 -5.04
C GLU A 140 8.25 -13.85 -5.67
N ILE A 141 8.26 -12.56 -5.37
CA ILE A 141 9.27 -11.60 -5.82
C ILE A 141 9.80 -10.82 -4.62
N GLU A 142 11.06 -10.44 -4.66
CA GLU A 142 11.68 -9.62 -3.63
C GLU A 142 11.43 -8.13 -3.84
N ASP A 143 11.31 -7.70 -5.10
CA ASP A 143 11.04 -6.31 -5.49
C ASP A 143 9.85 -6.28 -6.48
N LYS A 144 8.90 -5.40 -6.26
CA LYS A 144 7.77 -5.21 -7.18
C LYS A 144 8.19 -4.71 -8.56
N TRP A 145 9.37 -4.13 -8.68
CA TRP A 145 9.97 -3.77 -9.96
C TRP A 145 9.96 -4.95 -10.94
N ASP A 146 10.24 -6.16 -10.46
CA ASP A 146 10.28 -7.38 -11.28
C ASP A 146 8.92 -7.77 -11.88
N ALA A 147 7.84 -7.29 -11.26
CA ALA A 147 6.47 -7.48 -11.76
C ALA A 147 5.97 -6.32 -12.62
N LEU A 148 6.72 -5.24 -12.79
CA LEU A 148 6.30 -4.03 -13.49
C LEU A 148 7.17 -3.72 -14.70
N ALA A 149 8.48 -3.81 -14.57
CA ALA A 149 9.43 -3.31 -15.56
C ALA A 149 9.21 -3.88 -16.96
N ASP A 150 9.09 -5.19 -17.09
CA ASP A 150 8.97 -5.88 -18.38
C ASP A 150 7.54 -5.89 -18.95
N TYR A 151 6.55 -5.47 -18.17
CA TYR A 151 5.13 -5.63 -18.54
C TYR A 151 4.57 -4.35 -19.15
N ARG A 152 3.78 -4.55 -20.24
CA ARG A 152 3.07 -3.45 -20.90
C ARG A 152 1.93 -2.92 -20.05
N TYR A 153 1.27 -3.81 -19.31
CA TYR A 153 0.13 -3.48 -18.45
C TYR A 153 0.32 -4.12 -17.08
N HIS A 154 -0.14 -3.40 -16.06
CA HIS A 154 -0.22 -3.90 -14.69
C HIS A 154 -1.62 -3.68 -14.13
N VAL A 155 -2.17 -4.68 -13.45
CA VAL A 155 -3.48 -4.54 -12.78
C VAL A 155 -3.26 -4.29 -11.30
N ALA A 156 -3.43 -3.05 -10.87
CA ALA A 156 -3.43 -2.66 -9.48
C ALA A 156 -4.83 -2.87 -8.88
N ILE A 157 -4.92 -3.73 -7.87
CA ILE A 157 -6.21 -4.07 -7.23
C ILE A 157 -6.07 -3.84 -5.73
N GLU A 158 -6.86 -2.90 -5.20
CA GLU A 158 -6.94 -2.67 -3.77
C GLU A 158 -7.71 -3.79 -3.06
N ASN A 159 -7.46 -3.94 -1.75
CA ASN A 159 -8.13 -4.92 -0.91
C ASN A 159 -9.38 -4.36 -0.21
N SER A 160 -9.67 -3.09 -0.42
CA SER A 160 -10.82 -2.41 0.15
C SER A 160 -11.33 -1.34 -0.81
N GLU A 161 -12.64 -1.13 -0.83
CA GLU A 161 -13.32 -0.11 -1.61
C GLU A 161 -13.90 0.93 -0.64
N VAL A 162 -13.14 1.99 -0.39
CA VAL A 162 -13.48 3.08 0.52
C VAL A 162 -13.07 4.39 -0.16
N ASN A 163 -13.85 5.45 0.03
CA ASN A 163 -13.52 6.78 -0.49
C ASN A 163 -12.12 7.21 -0.01
N HIS A 164 -11.36 7.86 -0.89
CA HIS A 164 -10.00 8.34 -0.61
C HIS A 164 -8.99 7.23 -0.25
N TYR A 165 -9.32 5.96 -0.49
CA TYR A 165 -8.41 4.86 -0.18
C TYR A 165 -7.74 4.32 -1.44
N TRP A 166 -6.45 4.50 -1.53
CA TRP A 166 -5.54 3.81 -2.41
C TRP A 166 -4.16 3.70 -1.74
N THR A 167 -3.38 2.74 -2.14
CA THR A 167 -2.14 2.36 -1.47
C THR A 167 -0.97 2.32 -2.43
N GLU A 168 0.13 1.78 -1.95
CA GLU A 168 1.30 1.47 -2.75
C GLU A 168 0.98 0.67 -4.03
N LYS A 169 -0.12 -0.07 -4.08
CA LYS A 169 -0.48 -0.88 -5.27
C LYS A 169 -0.75 -0.01 -6.48
N LEU A 170 -1.46 1.10 -6.27
CA LEU A 170 -1.71 2.08 -7.32
C LEU A 170 -0.46 2.92 -7.57
N ALA A 171 0.20 3.41 -6.51
CA ALA A 171 1.40 4.23 -6.62
C ALA A 171 2.51 3.52 -7.41
N ASP A 172 2.76 2.24 -7.13
CA ASP A 172 3.77 1.42 -7.82
C ASP A 172 3.53 1.33 -9.32
N ALA A 173 2.26 1.39 -9.76
CA ALA A 173 1.91 1.31 -11.18
C ALA A 173 2.09 2.64 -11.94
N PHE A 174 2.23 3.77 -11.23
CA PHE A 174 2.45 5.10 -11.80
C PHE A 174 3.92 5.51 -11.87
N LEU A 175 4.77 4.85 -11.15
CA LEU A 175 6.21 5.09 -11.14
C LEU A 175 6.88 4.36 -12.31
#